data_daf722b84f5e3c1b8527e3b764c089f2
#
_entry.id   daf722b84f5e3c1b8527e3b764c089f2
#
_cell.length_a   1.000
_cell.length_b   1.000
_cell.length_c   1.000
_cell.angle_alpha   90.00
_cell.angle_beta   90.00
_cell.angle_gamma   90.00
#
_symmetry.space_group_name_H-M   'P 1'
#
loop_
_entity.id
_entity.type
_entity.pdbx_description
1 polymer ?
#
loop_
_entity_poly.entity_id
_entity_poly.type
_entity_poly.pdbx_seq_one_letter_code
_entity_poly.pdbx_strand_id
1 'polypeptide(L)'
;IGEDGHIAFNEPGSSLASRTRDKELTYDTILANSRFFDNDINKVPKLALTIGVGTLMDSKEIMILAEGYKKARAVYHAIEGGVNHLWTVSALQLHRRALLVIDETAVSDIKVKTYRYFKEIEAENLDLDEYRKKLIDLKNKQ
;
A
#
# COMPACT_ATOMS: atom_id res chain seq x y z
N ILE A 1 1.31 3.32 1.03
CA ILE A 1 1.51 3.46 -0.42
C ILE A 1 1.60 4.91 -0.82
N GLY A 2 2.31 5.22 -1.94
CA GLY A 2 2.34 6.53 -2.56
C GLY A 2 1.03 6.90 -3.26
N GLU A 3 0.86 8.18 -3.62
CA GLU A 3 -0.28 8.65 -4.41
C GLU A 3 -0.28 8.07 -5.84
N ASP A 4 0.90 7.79 -6.36
CA ASP A 4 1.19 7.11 -7.63
C ASP A 4 1.21 5.58 -7.52
N GLY A 5 0.81 5.03 -6.37
CA GLY A 5 0.68 3.59 -6.13
C GLY A 5 1.99 2.85 -5.91
N HIS A 6 3.10 3.55 -5.61
CA HIS A 6 4.33 2.86 -5.26
C HIS A 6 4.24 2.19 -3.88
N ILE A 7 4.84 1.01 -3.74
CA ILE A 7 5.02 0.31 -2.46
C ILE A 7 6.48 0.47 -2.03
N ALA A 8 6.74 0.89 -0.79
CA ALA A 8 8.05 1.29 -0.31
C ALA A 8 8.64 2.33 -1.27
N PHE A 9 9.90 2.24 -1.70
CA PHE A 9 10.46 3.09 -2.76
C PHE A 9 10.53 2.39 -4.12
N ASN A 10 9.56 1.49 -4.39
CA ASN A 10 9.40 0.91 -5.72
C ASN A 10 8.55 1.82 -6.59
N GLU A 11 9.18 2.88 -7.09
CA GLU A 11 8.59 3.89 -7.96
C GLU A 11 7.97 3.27 -9.23
N PRO A 12 7.05 3.96 -9.92
CA PRO A 12 6.49 3.52 -11.18
C PRO A 12 7.57 3.04 -12.15
N GLY A 13 7.34 1.90 -12.79
CA GLY A 13 8.33 1.24 -13.67
C GLY A 13 9.27 0.27 -12.95
N SER A 14 9.21 0.14 -11.63
CA SER A 14 9.97 -0.88 -10.90
C SER A 14 9.45 -2.28 -11.22
N SER A 15 10.37 -3.23 -11.46
CA SER A 15 9.98 -4.62 -11.70
C SER A 15 9.16 -5.19 -10.54
N LEU A 16 8.06 -5.87 -10.86
CA LEU A 16 7.24 -6.57 -9.86
C LEU A 16 7.96 -7.80 -9.26
N ALA A 17 9.04 -8.27 -9.89
CA ALA A 17 9.93 -9.31 -9.38
C ALA A 17 11.14 -8.74 -8.65
N SER A 18 11.23 -7.42 -8.43
CA SER A 18 12.40 -6.78 -7.82
C SER A 18 12.67 -7.29 -6.41
N ARG A 19 13.96 -7.37 -6.07
CA ARG A 19 14.45 -7.74 -4.74
C ARG A 19 14.88 -6.49 -3.97
N THR A 20 15.21 -6.65 -2.70
CA THR A 20 15.78 -5.57 -1.88
C THR A 20 17.04 -5.01 -2.53
N ARG A 21 17.09 -3.69 -2.70
CA ARG A 21 18.16 -2.98 -3.42
C ARG A 21 18.22 -1.51 -3.03
N ASP A 22 19.26 -0.83 -3.44
CA ASP A 22 19.32 0.63 -3.50
C ASP A 22 18.47 1.14 -4.69
N LYS A 23 17.86 2.29 -4.52
CA LYS A 23 16.98 2.91 -5.52
C LYS A 23 17.12 4.43 -5.47
N GLU A 24 17.28 5.04 -6.63
CA GLU A 24 17.12 6.48 -6.77
C GLU A 24 15.65 6.88 -6.58
N LEU A 25 15.44 7.95 -5.80
CA LEU A 25 14.12 8.50 -5.55
C LEU A 25 13.76 9.51 -6.65
N THR A 26 12.49 9.51 -7.05
CA THR A 26 11.96 10.55 -7.95
C THR A 26 11.91 11.90 -7.25
N TYR A 27 11.88 12.98 -8.04
CA TYR A 27 11.77 14.34 -7.50
C TYR A 27 10.53 14.49 -6.60
N ASP A 28 9.39 13.95 -7.01
CA ASP A 28 8.14 14.02 -6.24
C ASP A 28 8.26 13.31 -4.90
N THR A 29 8.93 12.15 -4.86
CA THR A 29 9.22 11.43 -3.63
C THR A 29 10.16 12.21 -2.72
N ILE A 30 11.21 12.84 -3.28
CA ILE A 30 12.12 13.71 -2.53
C ILE A 30 11.34 14.89 -1.94
N LEU A 31 10.51 15.55 -2.75
CA LEU A 31 9.68 16.68 -2.32
C LEU A 31 8.71 16.26 -1.21
N ALA A 32 8.01 15.13 -1.36
CA ALA A 32 7.08 14.62 -0.36
C ALA A 32 7.78 14.29 0.98
N ASN A 33 9.03 13.84 0.93
CA ASN A 33 9.82 13.51 2.12
C ASN A 33 10.53 14.72 2.74
N SER A 34 10.61 15.88 2.08
CA SER A 34 11.28 17.08 2.60
C SER A 34 10.71 17.53 3.95
N ARG A 35 9.44 17.25 4.23
CA ARG A 35 8.77 17.51 5.51
C ARG A 35 9.48 16.89 6.72
N PHE A 36 10.27 15.84 6.52
CA PHE A 36 11.07 15.22 7.57
C PHE A 36 12.47 15.82 7.68
N PHE A 37 12.82 16.79 6.81
CA PHE A 37 14.12 17.43 6.69
C PHE A 37 13.96 18.97 6.69
N ASP A 38 13.15 19.53 7.60
CA ASP A 38 12.87 20.96 7.74
C ASP A 38 12.33 21.62 6.45
N ASN A 39 11.62 20.86 5.61
CA ASN A 39 11.17 21.25 4.27
C ASN A 39 12.31 21.61 3.29
N ASP A 40 13.55 21.19 3.56
CA ASP A 40 14.69 21.40 2.70
C ASP A 40 14.94 20.17 1.82
N ILE A 41 14.60 20.29 0.54
CA ILE A 41 14.76 19.22 -0.45
C ILE A 41 16.24 18.80 -0.65
N ASN A 42 17.19 19.71 -0.39
CA ASN A 42 18.61 19.41 -0.55
C ASN A 42 19.15 18.51 0.57
N LYS A 43 18.47 18.45 1.71
CA LYS A 43 18.82 17.56 2.81
C LYS A 43 18.25 16.13 2.63
N VAL A 44 17.27 15.95 1.73
CA VAL A 44 16.68 14.64 1.49
C VAL A 44 17.65 13.76 0.73
N PRO A 45 17.95 12.53 1.22
CA PRO A 45 18.76 11.57 0.47
C PRO A 45 18.14 11.27 -0.89
N LYS A 46 18.97 11.19 -1.93
CA LYS A 46 18.53 10.87 -3.29
C LYS A 46 18.47 9.37 -3.56
N LEU A 47 19.14 8.59 -2.72
CA LEU A 47 19.18 7.13 -2.74
C LEU A 47 18.57 6.59 -1.46
N ALA A 48 17.79 5.51 -1.56
CA ALA A 48 17.25 4.79 -0.42
C ALA A 48 17.38 3.28 -0.64
N LEU A 49 17.61 2.55 0.44
CA LEU A 49 17.41 1.10 0.44
C LEU A 49 15.90 0.83 0.45
N THR A 50 15.45 -0.06 -0.43
CA THR A 50 14.04 -0.45 -0.50
C THR A 50 13.87 -1.95 -0.56
N ILE A 51 12.85 -2.45 0.12
CA ILE A 51 12.37 -3.82 -0.05
C ILE A 51 11.74 -3.90 -1.44
N GLY A 52 12.21 -4.81 -2.29
CA GLY A 52 11.66 -5.01 -3.62
C GLY A 52 10.24 -5.58 -3.60
N VAL A 53 9.47 -5.34 -4.68
CA VAL A 53 8.09 -5.84 -4.79
C VAL A 53 8.06 -7.37 -4.69
N GLY A 54 8.93 -8.09 -5.40
CA GLY A 54 9.02 -9.55 -5.32
C GLY A 54 9.37 -10.04 -3.92
N THR A 55 10.21 -9.29 -3.17
CA THR A 55 10.51 -9.62 -1.77
C THR A 55 9.28 -9.46 -0.87
N LEU A 56 8.49 -8.41 -1.08
CA LEU A 56 7.22 -8.22 -0.36
C LEU A 56 6.23 -9.33 -0.68
N MET A 57 6.14 -9.73 -1.96
CA MET A 57 5.25 -10.80 -2.41
C MET A 57 5.60 -12.19 -1.86
N ASP A 58 6.83 -12.41 -1.37
CA ASP A 58 7.25 -13.64 -0.69
C ASP A 58 6.75 -13.70 0.77
N SER A 59 6.18 -12.62 1.30
CA SER A 59 5.65 -12.61 2.67
C SER A 59 4.46 -13.54 2.83
N LYS A 60 4.18 -13.98 4.06
CA LYS A 60 3.01 -14.81 4.36
C LYS A 60 1.72 -14.02 4.24
N GLU A 61 1.76 -12.76 4.65
CA GLU A 61 0.63 -11.83 4.67
C GLU A 61 1.13 -10.42 4.37
N ILE A 62 0.34 -9.65 3.65
CA ILE A 62 0.59 -8.22 3.40
C ILE A 62 -0.61 -7.43 3.89
N MET A 63 -0.35 -6.39 4.67
CA MET A 63 -1.36 -5.39 5.03
C MET A 63 -0.96 -4.05 4.42
N ILE A 64 -1.88 -3.44 3.69
CA ILE A 64 -1.75 -2.08 3.15
C ILE A 64 -2.73 -1.17 3.87
N LEU A 65 -2.21 -0.03 4.35
CA LEU A 65 -3.01 1.05 4.89
C LEU A 65 -3.04 2.19 3.88
N ALA A 66 -4.23 2.69 3.56
CA ALA A 66 -4.40 3.84 2.69
C ALA A 66 -5.48 4.76 3.26
N GLU A 67 -5.12 6.01 3.52
CA GLU A 67 -5.97 7.01 4.10
C GLU A 67 -5.95 8.29 3.27
N GLY A 68 -7.13 8.86 3.08
CA GLY A 68 -7.31 10.16 2.44
C GLY A 68 -7.50 10.06 0.91
N TYR A 69 -8.22 11.06 0.37
CA TYR A 69 -8.58 11.16 -1.04
C TYR A 69 -7.38 11.06 -2.01
N LYS A 70 -6.23 11.57 -1.62
CA LYS A 70 -5.01 11.51 -2.43
C LYS A 70 -4.55 10.07 -2.76
N LYS A 71 -5.05 9.07 -2.02
CA LYS A 71 -4.76 7.66 -2.26
C LYS A 71 -5.80 6.97 -3.17
N ALA A 72 -6.89 7.66 -3.51
CA ALA A 72 -8.02 7.05 -4.23
C ALA A 72 -7.58 6.43 -5.57
N ARG A 73 -6.72 7.10 -6.32
CA ARG A 73 -6.21 6.59 -7.59
C ARG A 73 -5.33 5.35 -7.42
N ALA A 74 -4.45 5.35 -6.42
CA ALA A 74 -3.61 4.20 -6.09
C ALA A 74 -4.46 2.99 -5.65
N VAL A 75 -5.48 3.22 -4.83
CA VAL A 75 -6.42 2.20 -4.36
C VAL A 75 -7.23 1.63 -5.52
N TYR A 76 -7.68 2.48 -6.46
CA TYR A 76 -8.32 2.00 -7.70
C TYR A 76 -7.42 1.00 -8.44
N HIS A 77 -6.15 1.33 -8.65
CA HIS A 77 -5.21 0.44 -9.35
C HIS A 77 -4.84 -0.81 -8.54
N ALA A 78 -4.88 -0.74 -7.22
CA ALA A 78 -4.68 -1.91 -6.36
C ALA A 78 -5.82 -2.93 -6.50
N ILE A 79 -7.06 -2.49 -6.73
CA ILE A 79 -8.27 -3.33 -6.67
C ILE A 79 -8.84 -3.62 -8.06
N GLU A 80 -9.07 -2.59 -8.89
CA GLU A 80 -9.76 -2.70 -10.18
C GLU A 80 -8.81 -2.61 -11.38
N GLY A 81 -7.63 -2.03 -11.22
CA GLY A 81 -6.65 -1.91 -12.29
C GLY A 81 -6.04 -3.25 -12.69
N GLY A 82 -5.50 -3.34 -13.89
CA GLY A 82 -4.67 -4.48 -14.29
C GLY A 82 -3.32 -4.49 -13.56
N VAL A 83 -2.78 -5.68 -13.31
CA VAL A 83 -1.43 -5.81 -12.71
C VAL A 83 -0.40 -5.27 -13.68
N ASN A 84 0.30 -4.22 -13.30
CA ASN A 84 1.38 -3.64 -14.08
C ASN A 84 2.38 -2.88 -13.19
N HIS A 85 3.60 -2.72 -13.68
CA HIS A 85 4.70 -2.13 -12.92
C HIS A 85 4.66 -0.59 -12.81
N LEU A 86 3.77 0.10 -13.53
CA LEU A 86 3.56 1.53 -13.32
C LEU A 86 2.76 1.82 -12.04
N TRP A 87 2.04 0.81 -11.56
CA TRP A 87 1.32 0.82 -10.31
C TRP A 87 1.78 -0.38 -9.49
N THR A 88 2.93 -0.27 -8.82
CA THR A 88 3.51 -1.45 -8.15
C THR A 88 2.60 -2.04 -7.09
N VAL A 89 1.70 -1.24 -6.50
CA VAL A 89 0.62 -1.71 -5.61
C VAL A 89 -0.30 -2.74 -6.27
N SER A 90 -0.44 -2.72 -7.59
CA SER A 90 -1.28 -3.69 -8.33
C SER A 90 -0.80 -5.13 -8.20
N ALA A 91 0.48 -5.35 -7.85
CA ALA A 91 1.03 -6.68 -7.58
C ALA A 91 0.30 -7.40 -6.45
N LEU A 92 -0.32 -6.67 -5.51
CA LEU A 92 -1.09 -7.26 -4.40
C LEU A 92 -2.22 -8.18 -4.88
N GLN A 93 -2.76 -7.96 -6.07
CA GLN A 93 -3.78 -8.81 -6.68
C GLN A 93 -3.30 -10.25 -6.89
N LEU A 94 -1.99 -10.48 -6.95
CA LEU A 94 -1.36 -11.79 -7.08
C LEU A 94 -0.99 -12.41 -5.72
N HIS A 95 -1.09 -11.65 -4.64
CA HIS A 95 -0.73 -12.15 -3.31
C HIS A 95 -1.87 -12.96 -2.70
N ARG A 96 -1.52 -14.12 -2.11
CA ARG A 96 -2.52 -15.07 -1.57
C ARG A 96 -3.29 -14.53 -0.36
N ARG A 97 -2.68 -13.64 0.42
CA ARG A 97 -3.23 -13.11 1.68
C ARG A 97 -2.86 -11.63 1.80
N ALA A 98 -3.48 -10.80 0.97
CA ALA A 98 -3.36 -9.35 1.03
C ALA A 98 -4.60 -8.76 1.70
N LEU A 99 -4.39 -7.87 2.66
CA LEU A 99 -5.42 -7.10 3.35
C LEU A 99 -5.22 -5.61 3.04
N LEU A 100 -6.27 -4.95 2.58
CA LEU A 100 -6.29 -3.50 2.41
C LEU A 100 -7.21 -2.89 3.46
N VAL A 101 -6.65 -2.02 4.29
CA VAL A 101 -7.39 -1.21 5.27
C VAL A 101 -7.45 0.21 4.73
N ILE A 102 -8.65 0.67 4.39
CA ILE A 102 -8.86 1.86 3.57
C ILE A 102 -9.99 2.68 4.17
N ASP A 103 -9.83 4.01 4.25
CA ASP A 103 -10.91 4.90 4.64
C ASP A 103 -11.88 5.20 3.48
N GLU A 104 -13.01 5.80 3.78
CA GLU A 104 -14.07 6.08 2.80
C GLU A 104 -13.61 7.07 1.72
N THR A 105 -12.71 7.98 2.03
CA THR A 105 -12.20 8.96 1.05
C THR A 105 -11.17 8.35 0.10
N ALA A 106 -10.41 7.36 0.55
CA ALA A 106 -9.44 6.66 -0.29
C ALA A 106 -10.10 5.64 -1.25
N VAL A 107 -11.38 5.33 -1.12
CA VAL A 107 -12.12 4.48 -2.08
C VAL A 107 -12.91 5.27 -3.13
N SER A 108 -12.76 6.59 -3.20
CA SER A 108 -13.58 7.47 -4.06
C SER A 108 -13.50 7.14 -5.55
N ASP A 109 -12.39 6.58 -6.04
CA ASP A 109 -12.20 6.23 -7.46
C ASP A 109 -12.65 4.79 -7.79
N ILE A 110 -13.05 3.99 -6.79
CA ILE A 110 -13.56 2.64 -6.99
C ILE A 110 -15.02 2.72 -7.46
N LYS A 111 -15.41 1.83 -8.37
CA LYS A 111 -16.80 1.71 -8.79
C LYS A 111 -17.71 1.37 -7.60
N VAL A 112 -18.85 2.02 -7.52
CA VAL A 112 -19.86 1.77 -6.46
C VAL A 112 -20.23 0.28 -6.36
N LYS A 113 -20.29 -0.43 -7.49
CA LYS A 113 -20.57 -1.87 -7.51
C LYS A 113 -19.47 -2.68 -6.83
N THR A 114 -18.22 -2.35 -7.08
CA THR A 114 -17.03 -3.01 -6.46
C THR A 114 -17.01 -2.75 -4.96
N TYR A 115 -17.23 -1.49 -4.55
CA TYR A 115 -17.29 -1.11 -3.15
C TYR A 115 -18.37 -1.90 -2.39
N ARG A 116 -19.60 -1.96 -2.94
CA ARG A 116 -20.71 -2.70 -2.34
C ARG A 116 -20.43 -4.19 -2.23
N TYR A 117 -19.85 -4.79 -3.26
CA TYR A 117 -19.47 -6.20 -3.27
C TYR A 117 -18.54 -6.55 -2.12
N PHE A 118 -17.44 -5.79 -1.96
CA PHE A 118 -16.51 -6.04 -0.86
C PHE A 118 -17.13 -5.77 0.51
N LYS A 119 -17.97 -4.75 0.63
CA LYS A 119 -18.65 -4.44 1.88
C LYS A 119 -19.61 -5.56 2.32
N GLU A 120 -20.31 -6.21 1.39
CA GLU A 120 -21.15 -7.37 1.67
C GLU A 120 -20.31 -8.56 2.16
N ILE A 121 -19.24 -8.90 1.44
CA ILE A 121 -18.36 -10.03 1.80
C ILE A 121 -17.75 -9.81 3.18
N GLU A 122 -17.24 -8.62 3.46
CA GLU A 122 -16.59 -8.33 4.74
C GLU A 122 -17.59 -8.28 5.90
N ALA A 123 -18.82 -7.83 5.66
CA ALA A 123 -19.86 -7.86 6.70
C ALA A 123 -20.20 -9.28 7.19
N GLU A 124 -20.03 -10.29 6.30
CA GLU A 124 -20.23 -11.69 6.66
C GLU A 124 -18.99 -12.33 7.30
N ASN A 125 -17.79 -11.83 6.97
CA ASN A 125 -16.51 -12.42 7.36
C ASN A 125 -15.84 -11.73 8.57
N LEU A 126 -16.20 -10.49 8.87
CA LEU A 126 -15.62 -9.74 9.98
C LEU A 126 -16.42 -9.95 11.27
N ASP A 127 -16.07 -10.97 12.03
CA ASP A 127 -16.35 -10.96 13.47
C ASP A 127 -15.35 -9.97 14.14
N LEU A 128 -15.76 -8.71 14.20
CA LEU A 128 -14.98 -7.63 14.83
C LEU A 128 -14.69 -7.92 16.31
N ASP A 129 -15.52 -8.69 16.96
CA ASP A 129 -15.33 -9.06 18.37
C ASP A 129 -14.27 -10.15 18.51
N GLU A 130 -14.19 -11.09 17.59
CA GLU A 130 -13.10 -12.08 17.54
C GLU A 130 -11.76 -11.38 17.24
N TYR A 131 -11.74 -10.42 16.32
CA TYR A 131 -10.54 -9.64 16.00
C TYR A 131 -10.05 -8.79 17.17
N ARG A 132 -10.98 -8.13 17.89
CA ARG A 132 -10.66 -7.38 19.12
C ARG A 132 -10.10 -8.28 20.21
N LYS A 133 -10.66 -9.46 20.41
CA LYS A 133 -10.14 -10.45 21.37
C LYS A 133 -8.71 -10.87 21.03
N LYS A 134 -8.43 -11.18 19.76
CA LYS A 134 -7.07 -11.53 19.29
C LYS A 134 -6.06 -10.38 19.52
N LEU A 135 -6.44 -9.14 19.31
CA LEU A 135 -5.59 -7.97 19.58
C LEU A 135 -5.31 -7.78 21.08
N ILE A 136 -6.31 -8.00 21.93
CA ILE A 136 -6.16 -7.91 23.39
C ILE A 136 -5.22 -9.03 23.89
N ASP A 137 -5.40 -10.26 23.40
CA ASP A 137 -4.56 -11.41 23.77
C ASP A 137 -3.09 -11.22 23.34
N LEU A 138 -2.84 -10.58 22.21
CA LEU A 138 -1.50 -10.24 21.75
C LEU A 138 -0.84 -9.17 22.62
N LYS A 139 -1.59 -8.16 23.06
CA LYS A 139 -1.09 -7.14 24.00
C LYS A 139 -0.74 -7.71 25.38
N ASN A 140 -1.50 -8.70 25.85
CA ASN A 140 -1.29 -9.30 27.17
C ASN A 140 -0.13 -10.33 27.18
N LYS A 141 0.42 -10.68 26.03
CA LYS A 141 1.57 -11.60 25.88
C LYS A 141 2.91 -10.89 25.68
N GLN A 142 2.93 -9.58 25.67
CA GLN A 142 4.12 -8.72 25.67
C GLN A 142 4.38 -8.17 27.08
#